data_73364f5eb6a01f195e45ea9a6cd51223
#
_entry.id   73364f5eb6a01f195e45ea9a6cd51223
#
_cell.length_a   1.000
_cell.length_b   1.000
_cell.length_c   1.000
_cell.angle_alpha   90.00
_cell.angle_beta   90.00
_cell.angle_gamma   90.00
#
_symmetry.space_group_name_H-M   'P 1'
#
loop_
_entity.id
_entity.type
_entity.pdbx_description
1 polymer ?
#
loop_
_entity_poly.entity_id
_entity_poly.type
_entity_poly.pdbx_seq_one_letter_code
_entity_poly.pdbx_strand_id
1 'polypeptide(L)'
;MPAVRELSRRDLRFLVFVAVLLVALAVGGESDLLGRSRMWLLGPVLLAVAVPALLAYLSDKGPPALEHLVPSVLGTIAVAGFAGLLTPDWRYVAIAVVFGACFLVAGQLDYFQLLDQQEPLHLVVQEAVLALALASSYLVILANAVPLPVRLAGIFTTSGLAAYRSFRLFGRPMSTRRALLFSLFVAQLVTFFGWAMSVYVYFTEGVFAVLLFLIWYVNRGIIRHTAEESITRNALLEYGLFGVLIVYLFLTSFQPR
;
A
#
# COMPACT_ATOMS: atom_id res chain seq x y z
N MET A 1 15.07 24.77 26.56
CA MET A 1 15.52 24.78 25.15
C MET A 1 15.53 23.34 24.69
N PRO A 2 14.72 22.92 23.74
CA PRO A 2 14.81 21.56 23.21
C PRO A 2 16.15 21.48 22.46
N ALA A 3 16.98 20.52 22.87
CA ALA A 3 18.23 20.23 22.20
C ALA A 3 17.90 19.94 20.73
N VAL A 4 18.50 20.70 19.82
CA VAL A 4 18.54 20.38 18.39
C VAL A 4 19.20 19.00 18.32
N ARG A 5 18.38 17.96 18.12
CA ARG A 5 18.86 16.61 17.95
C ARG A 5 19.76 16.64 16.71
N GLU A 6 21.04 16.42 16.89
CA GLU A 6 21.91 16.17 15.76
C GLU A 6 21.26 15.09 14.90
N LEU A 7 21.02 15.41 13.65
CA LEU A 7 20.53 14.45 12.66
C LEU A 7 21.41 13.20 12.76
N SER A 8 20.83 12.12 13.24
CA SER A 8 21.58 10.88 13.39
C SER A 8 22.02 10.43 11.99
N ARG A 9 23.15 9.71 11.90
CA ARG A 9 23.60 9.12 10.62
C ARG A 9 22.51 8.32 9.92
N ARG A 10 21.48 7.90 10.63
CA ARG A 10 20.29 7.20 10.16
C ARG A 10 19.32 8.11 9.45
N ASP A 11 18.97 9.24 10.08
CA ASP A 11 18.04 10.21 9.50
C ASP A 11 18.62 10.71 8.18
N LEU A 12 19.94 10.86 8.12
CA LEU A 12 20.66 11.22 6.91
C LEU A 12 20.53 10.13 5.82
N ARG A 13 20.71 8.85 6.15
CA ARG A 13 20.57 7.73 5.18
C ARG A 13 19.16 7.64 4.63
N PHE A 14 18.16 7.86 5.48
CA PHE A 14 16.76 7.85 5.08
C PHE A 14 16.43 9.07 4.19
N LEU A 15 16.91 10.25 4.53
CA LEU A 15 16.79 11.46 3.69
C LEU A 15 17.47 11.26 2.34
N VAL A 16 18.66 10.67 2.31
CA VAL A 16 19.36 10.33 1.06
C VAL A 16 18.54 9.34 0.24
N PHE A 17 17.93 8.34 0.88
CA PHE A 17 17.05 7.40 0.17
C PHE A 17 15.84 8.10 -0.45
N VAL A 18 15.13 8.97 0.30
CA VAL A 18 14.00 9.73 -0.23
C VAL A 18 14.45 10.68 -1.34
N ALA A 19 15.60 11.34 -1.19
CA ALA A 19 16.15 12.18 -2.24
C ALA A 19 16.49 11.38 -3.51
N VAL A 20 17.10 10.20 -3.37
CA VAL A 20 17.36 9.29 -4.50
C VAL A 20 16.07 8.82 -5.15
N LEU A 21 15.05 8.50 -4.36
CA LEU A 21 13.72 8.14 -4.87
C LEU A 21 13.12 9.29 -5.69
N LEU A 22 13.14 10.52 -5.14
CA LEU A 22 12.62 11.72 -5.82
C LEU A 22 13.39 12.04 -7.10
N VAL A 23 14.73 11.94 -7.06
CA VAL A 23 15.58 12.15 -8.24
C VAL A 23 15.33 11.07 -9.30
N ALA A 24 15.25 9.80 -8.90
CA ALA A 24 14.96 8.71 -9.84
C ALA A 24 13.59 8.88 -10.51
N LEU A 25 12.60 9.37 -9.76
CA LEU A 25 11.29 9.70 -10.28
C LEU A 25 11.32 10.90 -11.23
N ALA A 26 12.03 11.96 -10.87
CA ALA A 26 12.18 13.16 -11.70
C ALA A 26 12.91 12.84 -13.01
N VAL A 27 14.05 12.14 -12.93
CA VAL A 27 14.84 11.73 -14.11
C VAL A 27 14.09 10.73 -14.97
N GLY A 28 13.36 9.78 -14.36
CA GLY A 28 12.52 8.82 -15.08
C GLY A 28 11.37 9.48 -15.85
N GLY A 29 10.85 10.60 -15.33
CA GLY A 29 9.76 11.37 -15.99
C GLY A 29 10.22 12.23 -17.16
N GLU A 30 11.45 12.75 -17.12
CA GLU A 30 11.98 13.62 -18.18
C GLU A 30 12.69 12.85 -19.32
N SER A 31 13.09 11.61 -19.07
CA SER A 31 13.86 10.87 -20.06
C SER A 31 12.96 10.11 -21.03
N ASP A 32 12.88 10.57 -22.28
CA ASP A 32 12.49 9.75 -23.44
C ASP A 32 13.33 8.46 -23.59
N LEU A 33 14.41 8.34 -22.79
CA LEU A 33 15.36 7.23 -22.78
C LEU A 33 14.70 5.88 -22.46
N LEU A 34 13.63 5.84 -21.69
CA LEU A 34 12.99 4.58 -21.29
C LEU A 34 11.67 4.29 -22.02
N GLY A 35 11.13 5.22 -22.80
CA GLY A 35 9.81 5.06 -23.44
C GLY A 35 8.70 4.71 -22.41
N ARG A 36 7.48 5.18 -22.59
CA ARG A 36 6.34 4.89 -21.69
C ARG A 36 6.16 3.40 -21.38
N SER A 37 6.49 2.52 -22.33
CA SER A 37 6.36 1.06 -22.17
C SER A 37 7.38 0.41 -21.25
N ARG A 38 8.46 1.12 -20.86
CA ARG A 38 9.52 0.59 -20.00
C ARG A 38 9.55 1.18 -18.60
N MET A 39 8.67 2.10 -18.29
CA MET A 39 8.54 2.71 -16.96
C MET A 39 8.25 1.69 -15.85
N TRP A 40 7.62 0.55 -16.18
CA TRP A 40 7.43 -0.54 -15.24
C TRP A 40 8.74 -1.14 -14.69
N LEU A 41 9.88 -0.97 -15.42
CA LEU A 41 11.19 -1.38 -14.94
C LEU A 41 11.71 -0.51 -13.80
N LEU A 42 11.20 0.72 -13.62
CA LEU A 42 11.55 1.56 -12.48
C LEU A 42 11.10 0.95 -11.15
N GLY A 43 9.98 0.24 -11.13
CA GLY A 43 9.48 -0.41 -9.92
C GLY A 43 10.50 -1.34 -9.26
N PRO A 44 11.06 -2.35 -9.96
CA PRO A 44 12.11 -3.21 -9.44
C PRO A 44 13.38 -2.46 -9.02
N VAL A 45 13.80 -1.43 -9.78
CA VAL A 45 14.97 -0.62 -9.44
C VAL A 45 14.74 0.15 -8.15
N LEU A 46 13.59 0.81 -8.02
CA LEU A 46 13.21 1.53 -6.80
C LEU A 46 13.09 0.58 -5.60
N LEU A 47 12.53 -0.61 -5.79
CA LEU A 47 12.48 -1.64 -4.74
C LEU A 47 13.88 -2.11 -4.33
N ALA A 48 14.78 -2.31 -5.29
CA ALA A 48 16.16 -2.72 -5.02
C ALA A 48 16.94 -1.68 -4.20
N VAL A 49 16.54 -0.42 -4.24
CA VAL A 49 17.13 0.66 -3.43
C VAL A 49 16.37 0.86 -2.12
N ALA A 50 15.03 0.86 -2.19
CA ALA A 50 14.15 1.14 -1.04
C ALA A 50 14.26 0.09 0.06
N VAL A 51 14.25 -1.18 -0.33
CA VAL A 51 14.27 -2.28 0.64
C VAL A 51 15.57 -2.31 1.44
N PRO A 52 16.77 -2.32 0.83
CA PRO A 52 18.03 -2.27 1.60
C PRO A 52 18.17 -1.01 2.46
N ALA A 53 17.73 0.16 1.98
CA ALA A 53 17.79 1.40 2.75
C ALA A 53 16.91 1.35 4.00
N LEU A 54 15.68 0.84 3.87
CA LEU A 54 14.78 0.66 4.99
C LEU A 54 15.28 -0.41 5.95
N LEU A 55 15.79 -1.53 5.44
CA LEU A 55 16.42 -2.57 6.26
C LEU A 55 17.60 -2.01 7.07
N ALA A 56 18.46 -1.20 6.46
CA ALA A 56 19.55 -0.54 7.14
C ALA A 56 19.07 0.46 8.21
N TYR A 57 17.96 1.16 7.95
CA TYR A 57 17.34 2.08 8.90
C TYR A 57 16.75 1.37 10.12
N LEU A 58 16.06 0.25 9.90
CA LEU A 58 15.39 -0.51 10.96
C LEU A 58 16.33 -1.45 11.73
N SER A 59 17.45 -1.90 11.11
CA SER A 59 18.34 -2.94 11.64
C SER A 59 19.04 -2.59 12.95
N ASP A 60 19.23 -1.31 13.25
CA ASP A 60 19.83 -0.86 14.51
C ASP A 60 18.99 -1.17 15.76
N LYS A 61 17.72 -1.59 15.59
CA LYS A 61 16.79 -1.88 16.70
C LYS A 61 16.36 -3.36 16.74
N GLY A 62 16.85 -4.16 15.83
CA GLY A 62 16.54 -5.57 15.68
C GLY A 62 16.32 -5.95 14.22
N PRO A 63 16.24 -7.24 13.89
CA PRO A 63 15.97 -7.67 12.53
C PRO A 63 14.58 -7.16 12.12
N PRO A 64 14.48 -6.32 11.07
CA PRO A 64 13.20 -5.83 10.61
C PRO A 64 12.38 -7.01 10.12
N ALA A 65 11.18 -7.14 10.66
CA ALA A 65 10.24 -8.14 10.20
C ALA A 65 9.62 -7.72 8.85
N LEU A 66 9.15 -8.69 8.08
CA LEU A 66 8.59 -8.48 6.74
C LEU A 66 7.46 -7.42 6.74
N GLU A 67 6.68 -7.38 7.84
CA GLU A 67 5.58 -6.43 7.99
C GLU A 67 5.99 -4.96 7.89
N HIS A 68 7.21 -4.61 8.29
CA HIS A 68 7.71 -3.23 8.20
C HIS A 68 8.11 -2.82 6.77
N LEU A 69 8.33 -3.78 5.87
CA LEU A 69 8.67 -3.51 4.48
C LEU A 69 7.44 -3.25 3.60
N VAL A 70 6.26 -3.67 4.03
CA VAL A 70 5.05 -3.64 3.20
C VAL A 70 4.68 -2.23 2.71
N PRO A 71 4.68 -1.15 3.52
CA PRO A 71 4.35 0.18 3.02
C PRO A 71 5.33 0.66 1.95
N SER A 72 6.62 0.34 2.12
CA SER A 72 7.66 0.70 1.15
C SER A 72 7.45 -0.02 -0.18
N VAL A 73 7.13 -1.31 -0.13
CA VAL A 73 6.84 -2.10 -1.34
C VAL A 73 5.60 -1.57 -2.06
N LEU A 74 4.49 -1.39 -1.34
CA LEU A 74 3.24 -0.88 -1.93
C LEU A 74 3.40 0.54 -2.47
N GLY A 75 4.03 1.42 -1.70
CA GLY A 75 4.30 2.79 -2.13
C GLY A 75 5.20 2.84 -3.37
N THR A 76 6.22 1.97 -3.46
CA THR A 76 7.08 1.90 -4.65
C THR A 76 6.29 1.43 -5.88
N ILE A 77 5.41 0.44 -5.74
CA ILE A 77 4.51 -0.01 -6.82
C ILE A 77 3.63 1.17 -7.28
N ALA A 78 3.03 1.88 -6.32
CA ALA A 78 2.17 3.02 -6.62
C ALA A 78 2.93 4.13 -7.36
N VAL A 79 4.09 4.54 -6.85
CA VAL A 79 4.92 5.60 -7.45
C VAL A 79 5.41 5.22 -8.83
N ALA A 80 5.96 4.02 -9.00
CA ALA A 80 6.45 3.54 -10.29
C ALA A 80 5.34 3.48 -11.34
N GLY A 81 4.15 3.07 -10.93
CA GLY A 81 3.00 3.00 -11.82
C GLY A 81 2.43 4.37 -12.18
N PHE A 82 2.36 5.31 -11.23
CA PHE A 82 1.97 6.68 -11.53
C PHE A 82 2.96 7.37 -12.46
N ALA A 83 4.26 7.10 -12.32
CA ALA A 83 5.27 7.59 -13.25
C ALA A 83 5.00 7.18 -14.70
N GLY A 84 4.44 5.99 -14.91
CA GLY A 84 4.03 5.51 -16.23
C GLY A 84 2.74 6.12 -16.80
N LEU A 85 1.87 6.66 -15.92
CA LEU A 85 0.55 7.18 -16.30
C LEU A 85 0.50 8.70 -16.47
N LEU A 86 1.35 9.42 -15.76
CA LEU A 86 1.35 10.88 -15.76
C LEU A 86 2.33 11.44 -16.80
N THR A 87 1.92 12.54 -17.43
CA THR A 87 2.88 13.40 -18.14
C THR A 87 3.79 14.09 -17.13
N PRO A 88 5.09 14.28 -17.44
CA PRO A 88 6.02 15.00 -16.57
C PRO A 88 5.59 16.46 -16.42
N ASP A 89 4.76 16.71 -15.43
CA ASP A 89 4.28 18.04 -15.07
C ASP A 89 4.34 18.20 -13.53
N TRP A 90 3.86 19.31 -13.01
CA TRP A 90 3.83 19.59 -11.58
C TRP A 90 3.07 18.51 -10.75
N ARG A 91 2.10 17.81 -11.35
CA ARG A 91 1.34 16.72 -10.70
C ARG A 91 2.23 15.53 -10.37
N TYR A 92 3.17 15.24 -11.26
CA TYR A 92 4.17 14.21 -11.04
C TYR A 92 5.03 14.53 -9.81
N VAL A 93 5.52 15.78 -9.71
CA VAL A 93 6.29 16.25 -8.56
C VAL A 93 5.44 16.20 -7.29
N ALA A 94 4.20 16.67 -7.36
CA ALA A 94 3.29 16.65 -6.21
C ALA A 94 3.05 15.23 -5.69
N ILE A 95 2.79 14.27 -6.58
CA ILE A 95 2.63 12.86 -6.19
C ILE A 95 3.91 12.30 -5.59
N ALA A 96 5.07 12.54 -6.19
CA ALA A 96 6.35 12.10 -5.65
C ALA A 96 6.62 12.67 -4.25
N VAL A 97 6.30 13.94 -4.01
CA VAL A 97 6.42 14.60 -2.70
C VAL A 97 5.46 13.98 -1.68
N VAL A 98 4.18 13.79 -2.04
CA VAL A 98 3.18 13.17 -1.15
C VAL A 98 3.59 11.76 -0.76
N PHE A 99 3.97 10.94 -1.73
CA PHE A 99 4.43 9.57 -1.44
C PHE A 99 5.73 9.56 -0.64
N GLY A 100 6.68 10.43 -0.95
CA GLY A 100 7.91 10.59 -0.16
C GLY A 100 7.60 10.95 1.30
N ALA A 101 6.69 11.90 1.54
CA ALA A 101 6.24 12.26 2.88
C ALA A 101 5.54 11.09 3.59
N CYS A 102 4.65 10.37 2.92
CA CYS A 102 4.01 9.17 3.47
C CYS A 102 5.03 8.09 3.85
N PHE A 103 6.06 7.90 3.04
CA PHE A 103 7.16 6.98 3.35
C PHE A 103 7.95 7.39 4.57
N LEU A 104 8.28 8.70 4.69
CA LEU A 104 8.96 9.24 5.86
C LEU A 104 8.15 8.99 7.13
N VAL A 105 6.86 9.33 7.08
CA VAL A 105 5.95 9.13 8.21
C VAL A 105 5.84 7.65 8.57
N ALA A 106 5.63 6.77 7.59
CA ALA A 106 5.54 5.34 7.84
C ALA A 106 6.81 4.76 8.48
N GLY A 107 7.99 5.13 7.97
CA GLY A 107 9.27 4.69 8.52
C GLY A 107 9.51 5.18 9.96
N GLN A 108 9.15 6.43 10.26
CA GLN A 108 9.25 6.97 11.63
C GLN A 108 8.28 6.27 12.60
N LEU A 109 7.05 6.02 12.17
CA LEU A 109 6.06 5.34 12.99
C LEU A 109 6.43 3.88 13.25
N ASP A 110 6.99 3.18 12.26
CA ASP A 110 7.50 1.83 12.43
C ASP A 110 8.71 1.81 13.40
N TYR A 111 9.54 2.85 13.37
CA TYR A 111 10.62 3.01 14.33
C TYR A 111 10.12 3.20 15.77
N PHE A 112 9.09 4.03 15.99
CA PHE A 112 8.46 4.19 17.31
C PHE A 112 7.81 2.89 17.79
N GLN A 113 7.24 2.10 16.88
CA GLN A 113 6.69 0.80 17.18
C GLN A 113 7.76 -0.17 17.69
N LEU A 114 8.92 -0.20 17.03
CA LEU A 114 10.05 -1.04 17.47
C LEU A 114 10.63 -0.60 18.82
N LEU A 115 10.40 0.66 19.23
CA LEU A 115 10.79 1.17 20.54
C LEU A 115 9.76 0.95 21.65
N ASP A 116 8.64 0.30 21.33
CA ASP A 116 7.48 0.15 22.23
C ASP A 116 6.93 1.51 22.77
N GLN A 117 7.08 2.56 21.95
CA GLN A 117 6.64 3.93 22.25
C GLN A 117 5.43 4.30 21.39
N GLN A 118 4.46 3.39 21.26
CA GLN A 118 3.29 3.63 20.43
C GLN A 118 2.21 4.42 21.15
N GLU A 119 1.78 5.48 20.52
CA GLU A 119 0.52 6.16 20.83
C GLU A 119 -0.61 5.62 19.93
N PRO A 120 -1.87 5.61 20.38
CA PRO A 120 -3.01 5.18 19.56
C PRO A 120 -3.11 5.91 18.22
N LEU A 121 -2.72 7.19 18.20
CA LEU A 121 -2.68 7.99 16.98
C LEU A 121 -1.69 7.44 15.94
N HIS A 122 -0.55 6.91 16.38
CA HIS A 122 0.43 6.30 15.48
C HIS A 122 -0.16 5.13 14.70
N LEU A 123 -0.95 4.28 15.36
CA LEU A 123 -1.62 3.15 14.71
C LEU A 123 -2.60 3.61 13.63
N VAL A 124 -3.40 4.63 13.93
CA VAL A 124 -4.38 5.20 12.97
C VAL A 124 -3.65 5.76 11.74
N VAL A 125 -2.58 6.51 11.94
CA VAL A 125 -1.80 7.08 10.83
C VAL A 125 -1.14 5.98 10.00
N GLN A 126 -0.56 4.95 10.63
CA GLN A 126 0.01 3.80 9.92
C GLN A 126 -1.06 3.06 9.08
N GLU A 127 -2.24 2.88 9.63
CA GLU A 127 -3.35 2.24 8.92
C GLU A 127 -3.83 3.09 7.73
N ALA A 128 -3.91 4.41 7.90
CA ALA A 128 -4.25 5.34 6.82
C ALA A 128 -3.20 5.34 5.70
N VAL A 129 -1.91 5.33 6.04
CA VAL A 129 -0.82 5.23 5.05
C VAL A 129 -0.87 3.91 4.30
N LEU A 130 -1.12 2.80 4.99
CA LEU A 130 -1.29 1.49 4.36
C LEU A 130 -2.48 1.47 3.40
N ALA A 131 -3.62 2.03 3.83
CA ALA A 131 -4.82 2.14 3.02
C ALA A 131 -4.58 2.96 1.74
N LEU A 132 -3.92 4.12 1.88
CA LEU A 132 -3.58 4.97 0.74
C LEU A 132 -2.62 4.26 -0.23
N ALA A 133 -1.59 3.61 0.28
CA ALA A 133 -0.63 2.88 -0.54
C ALA A 133 -1.29 1.71 -1.29
N LEU A 134 -2.20 0.98 -0.63
CA LEU A 134 -2.93 -0.12 -1.26
C LEU A 134 -3.91 0.36 -2.33
N ALA A 135 -4.74 1.38 -2.03
CA ALA A 135 -5.69 1.94 -2.99
C ALA A 135 -4.97 2.51 -4.23
N SER A 136 -3.84 3.19 -4.02
CA SER A 136 -2.98 3.69 -5.09
C SER A 136 -2.38 2.55 -5.93
N SER A 137 -1.94 1.48 -5.27
CA SER A 137 -1.42 0.29 -5.98
C SER A 137 -2.49 -0.36 -6.86
N TYR A 138 -3.74 -0.48 -6.39
CA TYR A 138 -4.84 -0.98 -7.22
C TYR A 138 -5.10 -0.09 -8.43
N LEU A 139 -5.19 1.23 -8.20
CA LEU A 139 -5.41 2.18 -9.29
C LEU A 139 -4.33 2.03 -10.38
N VAL A 140 -3.07 1.96 -9.98
CA VAL A 140 -1.93 1.79 -10.87
C VAL A 140 -1.99 0.46 -11.63
N ILE A 141 -2.27 -0.65 -10.94
CA ILE A 141 -2.37 -1.98 -11.55
C ILE A 141 -3.51 -2.02 -12.59
N LEU A 142 -4.60 -1.34 -12.32
CA LEU A 142 -5.77 -1.31 -13.20
C LEU A 142 -5.60 -0.36 -14.38
N ALA A 143 -4.99 0.79 -14.18
CA ALA A 143 -4.81 1.83 -15.20
C ALA A 143 -3.71 1.50 -16.21
N ASN A 144 -2.74 0.65 -15.83
CA ASN A 144 -1.73 0.19 -16.77
C ASN A 144 -2.26 -0.96 -17.66
N ALA A 145 -1.92 -0.89 -18.96
CA ALA A 145 -2.31 -1.89 -19.95
C ALA A 145 -1.48 -3.18 -19.80
N VAL A 146 -1.62 -3.86 -18.66
CA VAL A 146 -0.94 -5.15 -18.39
C VAL A 146 -1.89 -6.33 -18.66
N PRO A 147 -1.35 -7.49 -19.09
CA PRO A 147 -2.16 -8.68 -19.30
C PRO A 147 -2.91 -9.10 -18.02
N LEU A 148 -4.12 -9.67 -18.20
CA LEU A 148 -4.98 -10.07 -17.08
C LEU A 148 -4.27 -10.93 -16.01
N PRO A 149 -3.47 -11.95 -16.36
CA PRO A 149 -2.77 -12.72 -15.32
C PRO A 149 -1.81 -11.90 -14.47
N VAL A 150 -1.09 -10.95 -15.08
CA VAL A 150 -0.17 -10.04 -14.38
C VAL A 150 -0.94 -9.10 -13.47
N ARG A 151 -2.06 -8.56 -13.94
CA ARG A 151 -2.99 -7.73 -13.16
C ARG A 151 -3.48 -8.47 -11.92
N LEU A 152 -3.96 -9.70 -12.09
CA LEU A 152 -4.44 -10.53 -10.99
C LEU A 152 -3.33 -10.90 -10.00
N ALA A 153 -2.13 -11.22 -10.49
CA ALA A 153 -0.97 -11.47 -9.63
C ALA A 153 -0.60 -10.22 -8.83
N GLY A 154 -0.67 -9.03 -9.43
CA GLY A 154 -0.47 -7.75 -8.75
C GLY A 154 -1.51 -7.50 -7.65
N ILE A 155 -2.81 -7.70 -7.94
CA ILE A 155 -3.90 -7.57 -6.96
C ILE A 155 -3.69 -8.57 -5.82
N PHE A 156 -3.37 -9.83 -6.11
CA PHE A 156 -3.12 -10.85 -5.11
C PHE A 156 -1.98 -10.48 -4.17
N THR A 157 -0.85 -10.10 -4.73
CA THR A 157 0.36 -9.78 -3.98
C THR A 157 0.15 -8.54 -3.10
N THR A 158 -0.39 -7.45 -3.65
CA THR A 158 -0.61 -6.21 -2.90
C THR A 158 -1.65 -6.40 -1.79
N SER A 159 -2.76 -7.10 -2.07
CA SER A 159 -3.79 -7.42 -1.07
C SER A 159 -3.25 -8.28 0.06
N GLY A 160 -2.46 -9.31 -0.28
CA GLY A 160 -1.87 -10.24 0.68
C GLY A 160 -0.86 -9.55 1.58
N LEU A 161 0.05 -8.76 1.02
CA LEU A 161 1.05 -8.01 1.80
C LEU A 161 0.39 -7.01 2.76
N ALA A 162 -0.59 -6.25 2.27
CA ALA A 162 -1.31 -5.29 3.10
C ALA A 162 -2.09 -5.98 4.24
N ALA A 163 -2.76 -7.10 3.95
CA ALA A 163 -3.48 -7.87 4.96
C ALA A 163 -2.51 -8.49 5.99
N TYR A 164 -1.38 -9.05 5.53
CA TYR A 164 -0.36 -9.63 6.41
C TYR A 164 0.16 -8.58 7.41
N ARG A 165 0.57 -7.40 6.91
CA ARG A 165 0.99 -6.30 7.78
C ARG A 165 -0.11 -5.95 8.79
N SER A 166 -1.35 -5.82 8.33
CA SER A 166 -2.47 -5.46 9.18
C SER A 166 -2.69 -6.48 10.31
N PHE A 167 -2.63 -7.78 10.03
CA PHE A 167 -2.80 -8.82 11.04
C PHE A 167 -1.61 -8.95 11.99
N ARG A 168 -0.43 -8.46 11.59
CA ARG A 168 0.77 -8.50 12.43
C ARG A 168 0.93 -7.29 13.35
N LEU A 169 0.51 -6.11 12.89
CA LEU A 169 0.85 -4.85 13.56
C LEU A 169 -0.34 -4.15 14.21
N PHE A 170 -1.57 -4.34 13.71
CA PHE A 170 -2.73 -3.62 14.22
C PHE A 170 -3.59 -4.50 15.13
N GLY A 171 -4.00 -3.95 16.29
CA GLY A 171 -4.78 -4.64 17.29
C GLY A 171 -3.99 -5.68 18.07
N ARG A 172 -4.56 -6.86 18.29
CA ARG A 172 -3.85 -7.99 18.90
C ARG A 172 -3.00 -8.70 17.83
N PRO A 173 -1.66 -8.67 17.93
CA PRO A 173 -0.81 -9.27 16.91
C PRO A 173 -1.07 -10.77 16.79
N MET A 174 -1.36 -11.23 15.58
CA MET A 174 -1.54 -12.65 15.30
C MET A 174 -0.18 -13.34 15.15
N SER A 175 -0.13 -14.64 15.42
CA SER A 175 1.06 -15.43 15.10
C SER A 175 1.33 -15.39 13.58
N THR A 176 2.60 -15.45 13.18
CA THR A 176 3.04 -15.39 11.78
C THR A 176 2.27 -16.36 10.87
N ARG A 177 2.06 -17.61 11.35
CA ARG A 177 1.33 -18.62 10.60
C ARG A 177 -0.14 -18.25 10.37
N ARG A 178 -0.84 -17.77 11.40
CA ARG A 178 -2.24 -17.33 11.27
C ARG A 178 -2.36 -16.09 10.39
N ALA A 179 -1.50 -15.11 10.61
CA ALA A 179 -1.47 -13.91 9.79
C ALA A 179 -1.24 -14.24 8.31
N LEU A 180 -0.32 -15.16 7.99
CA LEU A 180 -0.07 -15.61 6.62
C LEU A 180 -1.30 -16.28 6.01
N LEU A 181 -1.92 -17.24 6.72
CA LEU A 181 -3.10 -17.94 6.21
C LEU A 181 -4.27 -16.99 5.95
N PHE A 182 -4.57 -16.09 6.87
CA PHE A 182 -5.65 -15.13 6.70
C PHE A 182 -5.33 -14.09 5.61
N SER A 183 -4.08 -13.68 5.47
CA SER A 183 -3.69 -12.76 4.40
C SER A 183 -3.82 -13.40 3.01
N LEU A 184 -3.45 -14.67 2.87
CA LEU A 184 -3.66 -15.42 1.63
C LEU A 184 -5.15 -15.57 1.31
N PHE A 185 -5.99 -15.80 2.32
CA PHE A 185 -7.44 -15.90 2.13
C PHE A 185 -8.03 -14.56 1.67
N VAL A 186 -7.66 -13.43 2.30
CA VAL A 186 -8.07 -12.09 1.86
C VAL A 186 -7.59 -11.81 0.43
N ALA A 187 -6.33 -12.11 0.13
CA ALA A 187 -5.76 -11.95 -1.20
C ALA A 187 -6.54 -12.74 -2.25
N GLN A 188 -6.87 -14.00 -1.96
CA GLN A 188 -7.64 -14.86 -2.86
C GLN A 188 -9.04 -14.30 -3.12
N LEU A 189 -9.74 -13.85 -2.07
CA LEU A 189 -11.07 -13.25 -2.22
C LEU A 189 -11.04 -11.98 -3.08
N VAL A 190 -10.14 -11.05 -2.77
CA VAL A 190 -10.02 -9.79 -3.52
C VAL A 190 -9.66 -10.06 -4.98
N THR A 191 -8.76 -11.02 -5.22
CA THR A 191 -8.36 -11.41 -6.59
C THR A 191 -9.51 -12.06 -7.34
N PHE A 192 -10.30 -12.91 -6.69
CA PHE A 192 -11.48 -13.51 -7.29
C PHE A 192 -12.50 -12.43 -7.73
N PHE A 193 -12.80 -11.46 -6.85
CA PHE A 193 -13.65 -10.34 -7.22
C PHE A 193 -13.03 -9.49 -8.33
N GLY A 194 -11.72 -9.25 -8.28
CA GLY A 194 -10.98 -8.55 -9.33
C GLY A 194 -11.07 -9.24 -10.68
N TRP A 195 -10.93 -10.57 -10.70
CA TRP A 195 -11.14 -11.37 -11.90
C TRP A 195 -12.58 -11.27 -12.41
N ALA A 196 -13.57 -11.53 -11.56
CA ALA A 196 -14.97 -11.49 -11.93
C ALA A 196 -15.39 -10.13 -12.50
N MET A 197 -15.02 -9.04 -11.82
CA MET A 197 -15.28 -7.69 -12.31
C MET A 197 -14.56 -7.40 -13.64
N SER A 198 -13.32 -7.87 -13.82
CA SER A 198 -12.59 -7.69 -15.09
C SER A 198 -13.22 -8.40 -16.27
N VAL A 199 -13.91 -9.52 -16.04
CA VAL A 199 -14.49 -10.36 -17.10
C VAL A 199 -15.93 -9.95 -17.44
N TYR A 200 -16.73 -9.68 -16.42
CA TYR A 200 -18.19 -9.55 -16.61
C TYR A 200 -18.69 -8.10 -16.62
N VAL A 201 -17.90 -7.16 -16.10
CA VAL A 201 -18.36 -5.78 -15.91
C VAL A 201 -17.30 -4.81 -16.43
N TYR A 202 -17.79 -3.70 -16.97
CA TYR A 202 -16.92 -2.57 -17.31
C TYR A 202 -17.04 -1.49 -16.23
N PHE A 203 -15.93 -1.19 -15.57
CA PHE A 203 -15.80 -0.06 -14.64
C PHE A 203 -14.69 0.86 -15.09
N THR A 204 -14.79 2.14 -14.73
CA THR A 204 -13.61 3.01 -14.78
C THR A 204 -12.57 2.52 -13.76
N GLU A 205 -11.29 2.68 -14.07
CA GLU A 205 -10.18 2.20 -13.24
C GLU A 205 -10.27 2.70 -11.80
N GLY A 206 -10.72 3.97 -11.62
CA GLY A 206 -10.89 4.58 -10.30
C GLY A 206 -11.98 3.91 -9.47
N VAL A 207 -13.16 3.69 -10.04
CA VAL A 207 -14.28 2.99 -9.36
C VAL A 207 -13.86 1.55 -9.04
N PHE A 208 -13.20 0.89 -9.97
CA PHE A 208 -12.73 -0.47 -9.78
C PHE A 208 -11.71 -0.57 -8.62
N ALA A 209 -10.74 0.35 -8.57
CA ALA A 209 -9.75 0.40 -7.49
C ALA A 209 -10.42 0.62 -6.12
N VAL A 210 -11.40 1.52 -6.05
CA VAL A 210 -12.18 1.77 -4.82
C VAL A 210 -12.96 0.54 -4.41
N LEU A 211 -13.62 -0.15 -5.34
CA LEU A 211 -14.37 -1.37 -5.05
C LEU A 211 -13.45 -2.47 -4.50
N LEU A 212 -12.28 -2.71 -5.12
CA LEU A 212 -11.31 -3.69 -4.62
C LEU A 212 -10.81 -3.32 -3.22
N PHE A 213 -10.53 -2.03 -2.99
CA PHE A 213 -10.11 -1.55 -1.68
C PHE A 213 -11.20 -1.78 -0.61
N LEU A 214 -12.45 -1.46 -0.90
CA LEU A 214 -13.56 -1.68 0.03
C LEU A 214 -13.78 -3.17 0.32
N ILE A 215 -13.70 -4.02 -0.69
CA ILE A 215 -13.78 -5.48 -0.53
C ILE A 215 -12.63 -5.97 0.37
N TRP A 216 -11.40 -5.50 0.14
CA TRP A 216 -10.26 -5.81 0.98
C TRP A 216 -10.48 -5.36 2.42
N TYR A 217 -10.93 -4.11 2.62
CA TYR A 217 -11.14 -3.51 3.94
C TYR A 217 -12.17 -4.29 4.77
N VAL A 218 -13.32 -4.59 4.17
CA VAL A 218 -14.39 -5.35 4.84
C VAL A 218 -13.94 -6.76 5.20
N ASN A 219 -13.36 -7.49 4.24
CA ASN A 219 -12.93 -8.88 4.48
C ASN A 219 -11.83 -8.95 5.56
N ARG A 220 -10.80 -8.10 5.46
CA ARG A 220 -9.75 -8.01 6.47
C ARG A 220 -10.33 -7.67 7.84
N GLY A 221 -11.25 -6.71 7.91
CA GLY A 221 -11.89 -6.28 9.15
C GLY A 221 -12.73 -7.38 9.81
N ILE A 222 -13.57 -8.06 9.05
CA ILE A 222 -14.39 -9.19 9.55
C ILE A 222 -13.49 -10.31 10.09
N ILE A 223 -12.47 -10.71 9.33
CA ILE A 223 -11.55 -11.78 9.78
C ILE A 223 -10.86 -11.38 11.08
N ARG A 224 -10.40 -10.13 11.19
CA ARG A 224 -9.73 -9.64 12.38
C ARG A 224 -10.64 -9.68 13.60
N HIS A 225 -11.83 -9.09 13.52
CA HIS A 225 -12.78 -9.07 14.63
C HIS A 225 -13.26 -10.47 15.02
N THR A 226 -13.41 -11.37 14.05
CA THR A 226 -13.72 -12.77 14.32
C THR A 226 -12.58 -13.46 15.05
N ALA A 227 -11.33 -13.23 14.64
CA ALA A 227 -10.16 -13.84 15.28
C ALA A 227 -9.86 -13.26 16.68
N GLU A 228 -10.26 -12.03 16.94
CA GLU A 228 -10.11 -11.36 18.26
C GLU A 228 -11.32 -11.57 19.17
N GLU A 229 -12.38 -12.25 18.69
CA GLU A 229 -13.67 -12.40 19.38
C GLU A 229 -14.26 -11.05 19.82
N SER A 230 -13.99 -10.01 19.04
CA SER A 230 -14.28 -8.61 19.36
C SER A 230 -15.35 -7.98 18.45
N ILE A 231 -16.25 -8.80 17.90
CA ILE A 231 -17.35 -8.30 17.05
C ILE A 231 -18.28 -7.45 17.87
N THR A 232 -18.21 -6.14 17.69
CA THR A 232 -19.09 -5.17 18.32
C THR A 232 -20.21 -4.75 17.38
N ARG A 233 -21.30 -4.21 17.94
CA ARG A 233 -22.39 -3.63 17.15
C ARG A 233 -21.89 -2.51 16.22
N ASN A 234 -20.94 -1.71 16.67
CA ASN A 234 -20.35 -0.63 15.88
C ASN A 234 -19.55 -1.17 14.68
N ALA A 235 -18.75 -2.22 14.88
CA ALA A 235 -18.03 -2.88 13.80
C ALA A 235 -19.01 -3.47 12.76
N LEU A 236 -20.12 -4.08 13.19
CA LEU A 236 -21.15 -4.59 12.27
C LEU A 236 -21.81 -3.47 11.47
N LEU A 237 -22.09 -2.33 12.11
CA LEU A 237 -22.67 -1.16 11.41
C LEU A 237 -21.67 -0.57 10.41
N GLU A 238 -20.40 -0.47 10.77
CA GLU A 238 -19.35 0.01 9.88
C GLU A 238 -19.24 -0.88 8.63
N TYR A 239 -19.07 -2.19 8.79
CA TYR A 239 -18.98 -3.10 7.65
C TYR A 239 -20.28 -3.20 6.85
N GLY A 240 -21.42 -3.08 7.51
CA GLY A 240 -22.72 -2.97 6.84
C GLY A 240 -22.80 -1.73 5.95
N LEU A 241 -22.37 -0.57 6.44
CA LEU A 241 -22.32 0.67 5.67
C LEU A 241 -21.38 0.53 4.45
N PHE A 242 -20.18 -0.02 4.64
CA PHE A 242 -19.28 -0.29 3.52
C PHE A 242 -19.85 -1.31 2.53
N GLY A 243 -20.56 -2.33 3.01
CA GLY A 243 -21.28 -3.27 2.16
C GLY A 243 -22.34 -2.58 1.30
N VAL A 244 -23.15 -1.69 1.89
CA VAL A 244 -24.12 -0.86 1.15
C VAL A 244 -23.42 0.04 0.13
N LEU A 245 -22.30 0.65 0.49
CA LEU A 245 -21.51 1.48 -0.42
C LEU A 245 -20.96 0.67 -1.61
N ILE A 246 -20.48 -0.55 -1.37
CA ILE A 246 -20.03 -1.46 -2.44
C ILE A 246 -21.18 -1.76 -3.40
N VAL A 247 -22.34 -2.12 -2.88
CA VAL A 247 -23.55 -2.40 -3.70
C VAL A 247 -23.97 -1.16 -4.47
N TYR A 248 -23.99 0.01 -3.83
CA TYR A 248 -24.32 1.28 -4.48
C TYR A 248 -23.36 1.61 -5.64
N LEU A 249 -22.05 1.56 -5.39
CA LEU A 249 -21.03 1.81 -6.43
C LEU A 249 -21.15 0.79 -7.56
N PHE A 250 -21.40 -0.48 -7.24
CA PHE A 250 -21.61 -1.51 -8.24
C PHE A 250 -22.81 -1.20 -9.12
N LEU A 251 -23.97 -0.91 -8.54
CA LEU A 251 -25.22 -0.66 -9.28
C LEU A 251 -25.16 0.63 -10.12
N THR A 252 -24.57 1.70 -9.58
CA THR A 252 -24.46 3.00 -10.29
C THR A 252 -23.44 3.01 -11.40
N SER A 253 -22.41 2.17 -11.29
CA SER A 253 -21.31 2.11 -12.27
C SER A 253 -21.40 0.87 -13.16
N PHE A 254 -22.42 0.04 -12.97
CA PHE A 254 -22.57 -1.21 -13.72
C PHE A 254 -22.84 -0.93 -15.20
N GLN A 255 -21.89 -1.34 -16.05
CA GLN A 255 -22.07 -1.40 -17.49
C GLN A 255 -21.74 -2.82 -17.93
N PRO A 256 -22.74 -3.61 -18.38
CA PRO A 256 -22.45 -4.96 -18.87
C PRO A 256 -21.57 -4.89 -20.11
N ARG A 257 -20.63 -5.79 -20.22
CA ARG A 257 -19.78 -5.98 -21.40
C ARG A 257 -20.54 -6.63 -22.53
#